data_2203f0a9084931fa3e33550bc8a58a11
#
_entry.id   2203f0a9084931fa3e33550bc8a58a11
#
_cell.length_a   1.000
_cell.length_b   1.000
_cell.length_c   1.000
_cell.angle_alpha   90.00
_cell.angle_beta   90.00
_cell.angle_gamma   90.00
#
_symmetry.space_group_name_H-M   'P 1'
#
loop_
_entity.id
_entity.type
_entity.pdbx_description
1 polymer ?
#
loop_
_entity_poly.entity_id
_entity_poly.type
_entity_poly.pdbx_seq_one_letter_code
_entity_poly.pdbx_strand_id
1 'polypeptide(L)'
;TFPNKIKYHTKKNKSHIGVSLDGDADRIIICDEKGNIIDGDKIIAMLATRWKRKKILKGGVVGTLMSNYGLQKYFSKNKIKFIRSQVGDRYVKEAMQKSKYNLGGEQSGHIILGKFATTGDGLLVALEILFSMRKGKKASEIFENFTPTPQLLENVEVKDKSIINNLKCKNAIKTVNNLIKGKGRMLVRKSGTEPVVRIMCESEDKTMLSKCVNIVKKSII
;
A
#
# COMPACT_ATOMS: atom_id res chain seq x y z
N THR A 1 -14.02 7.55 2.04
CA THR A 1 -13.41 8.66 1.27
C THR A 1 -13.87 8.60 -0.17
N PHE A 2 -14.34 9.71 -0.71
CA PHE A 2 -14.84 9.81 -2.09
C PHE A 2 -13.78 10.50 -2.95
N PRO A 3 -12.86 9.76 -3.60
CA PRO A 3 -11.73 10.35 -4.34
C PRO A 3 -12.17 11.27 -5.50
N ASN A 4 -13.37 11.08 -6.03
CA ASN A 4 -13.90 11.92 -7.10
C ASN A 4 -14.17 13.37 -6.66
N LYS A 5 -14.60 13.60 -5.41
CA LYS A 5 -14.83 14.95 -4.89
C LYS A 5 -13.52 15.74 -4.78
N ILE A 6 -12.49 15.16 -4.17
CA ILE A 6 -11.19 15.83 -4.03
C ILE A 6 -10.59 16.13 -5.41
N LYS A 7 -10.68 15.18 -6.36
CA LYS A 7 -10.21 15.38 -7.74
C LYS A 7 -10.90 16.56 -8.42
N TYR A 8 -12.25 16.63 -8.31
CA TYR A 8 -13.03 17.70 -8.87
C TYR A 8 -12.61 19.06 -8.29
N HIS A 9 -12.57 19.19 -6.96
CA HIS A 9 -12.24 20.46 -6.30
C HIS A 9 -10.80 20.89 -6.54
N THR A 10 -9.85 19.97 -6.54
CA THR A 10 -8.43 20.27 -6.83
C THR A 10 -8.29 20.88 -8.24
N LYS A 11 -8.93 20.28 -9.24
CA LYS A 11 -8.90 20.79 -10.62
C LYS A 11 -9.66 22.09 -10.79
N LYS A 12 -10.89 22.18 -10.30
CA LYS A 12 -11.76 23.36 -10.41
C LYS A 12 -11.08 24.61 -9.82
N ASN A 13 -10.44 24.46 -8.67
CA ASN A 13 -9.80 25.57 -7.96
C ASN A 13 -8.32 25.78 -8.39
N LYS A 14 -7.81 25.03 -9.38
CA LYS A 14 -6.41 25.07 -9.82
C LYS A 14 -5.44 24.94 -8.63
N SER A 15 -5.79 24.12 -7.64
CA SER A 15 -5.00 23.96 -6.42
C SER A 15 -3.71 23.20 -6.69
N HIS A 16 -2.63 23.54 -5.99
CA HIS A 16 -1.35 22.83 -6.07
C HIS A 16 -1.41 21.41 -5.53
N ILE A 17 -2.36 21.15 -4.63
CA ILE A 17 -2.60 19.85 -4.01
C ILE A 17 -4.00 19.84 -3.40
N GLY A 18 -4.65 18.71 -3.42
CA GLY A 18 -5.87 18.43 -2.67
C GLY A 18 -5.58 17.46 -1.53
N VAL A 19 -6.17 17.73 -0.37
CA VAL A 19 -6.08 16.89 0.82
C VAL A 19 -7.47 16.51 1.26
N SER A 20 -7.72 15.22 1.52
CA SER A 20 -8.96 14.71 2.10
C SER A 20 -8.64 13.82 3.28
N LEU A 21 -9.29 14.07 4.39
CA LEU A 21 -9.23 13.25 5.60
C LEU A 21 -10.53 12.48 5.75
N ASP A 22 -10.53 11.38 6.45
CA ASP A 22 -11.74 10.67 6.85
C ASP A 22 -12.34 11.24 8.14
N GLY A 23 -13.33 10.56 8.72
CA GLY A 23 -14.17 11.14 9.79
C GLY A 23 -13.43 11.45 11.10
N ASP A 24 -12.40 10.67 11.42
CA ASP A 24 -11.55 10.82 12.60
C ASP A 24 -10.13 11.33 12.26
N ALA A 25 -9.90 11.67 10.97
CA ALA A 25 -8.69 12.26 10.43
C ALA A 25 -7.42 11.40 10.63
N ASP A 26 -7.58 10.10 10.83
CA ASP A 26 -6.47 9.16 10.98
C ASP A 26 -5.90 8.70 9.62
N ARG A 27 -6.67 8.92 8.52
CA ARG A 27 -6.30 8.60 7.13
C ARG A 27 -6.31 9.82 6.25
N ILE A 28 -5.44 9.76 5.23
CA ILE A 28 -5.28 10.83 4.25
C ILE A 28 -5.33 10.27 2.83
N ILE A 29 -6.02 10.98 1.95
CA ILE A 29 -5.96 10.84 0.50
C ILE A 29 -5.47 12.17 -0.08
N ILE A 30 -4.55 12.08 -1.01
CA ILE A 30 -3.99 13.23 -1.72
C ILE A 30 -4.45 13.20 -3.17
N CYS A 31 -4.67 14.39 -3.73
CA CYS A 31 -4.82 14.61 -5.15
C CYS A 31 -3.76 15.61 -5.61
N ASP A 32 -2.97 15.26 -6.63
CA ASP A 32 -2.00 16.20 -7.21
C ASP A 32 -2.68 17.25 -8.10
N GLU A 33 -1.92 18.25 -8.56
CA GLU A 33 -2.42 19.33 -9.41
C GLU A 33 -2.89 18.85 -10.79
N LYS A 34 -2.49 17.63 -11.20
CA LYS A 34 -2.94 17.00 -12.46
C LYS A 34 -4.26 16.22 -12.26
N GLY A 35 -4.72 16.06 -11.02
CA GLY A 35 -5.92 15.30 -10.69
C GLY A 35 -5.68 13.81 -10.48
N ASN A 36 -4.44 13.38 -10.28
CA ASN A 36 -4.13 11.99 -9.92
C ASN A 36 -4.33 11.78 -8.43
N ILE A 37 -4.99 10.68 -8.07
CA ILE A 37 -5.12 10.26 -6.69
C ILE A 37 -3.85 9.55 -6.25
N ILE A 38 -3.32 9.96 -5.12
CA ILE A 38 -2.12 9.45 -4.49
C ILE A 38 -2.52 8.64 -3.27
N ASP A 39 -2.23 7.35 -3.30
CA ASP A 39 -2.51 6.43 -2.21
C ASP A 39 -1.42 6.44 -1.12
N GLY A 40 -1.69 5.72 -0.01
CA GLY A 40 -0.78 5.62 1.11
C GLY A 40 0.59 5.05 0.74
N ASP A 41 0.67 4.12 -0.19
CA ASP A 41 1.95 3.53 -0.61
C ASP A 41 2.88 4.56 -1.27
N LYS A 42 2.34 5.43 -2.12
CA LYS A 42 3.10 6.53 -2.73
C LYS A 42 3.52 7.59 -1.71
N ILE A 43 2.64 7.89 -0.75
CA ILE A 43 2.96 8.81 0.35
C ILE A 43 4.09 8.23 1.21
N ILE A 44 3.99 6.97 1.61
CA ILE A 44 5.02 6.27 2.41
C ILE A 44 6.35 6.24 1.65
N ALA A 45 6.35 5.97 0.34
CA ALA A 45 7.56 5.98 -0.49
C ALA A 45 8.25 7.35 -0.47
N MET A 46 7.48 8.42 -0.65
CA MET A 46 7.97 9.80 -0.62
C MET A 46 8.56 10.15 0.76
N LEU A 47 7.81 9.87 1.83
CA LEU A 47 8.25 10.14 3.20
C LEU A 47 9.51 9.37 3.56
N ALA A 48 9.57 8.07 3.24
CA ALA A 48 10.73 7.23 3.52
C ALA A 48 11.99 7.74 2.83
N THR A 49 11.89 8.11 1.56
CA THR A 49 13.01 8.64 0.79
C THR A 49 13.49 9.97 1.34
N ARG A 50 12.55 10.87 1.66
CA ARG A 50 12.87 12.16 2.29
C ARG A 50 13.52 11.98 3.66
N TRP A 51 12.95 11.13 4.51
CA TRP A 51 13.47 10.88 5.85
C TRP A 51 14.84 10.19 5.82
N LYS A 52 15.05 9.26 4.87
CA LYS A 52 16.38 8.67 4.66
C LYS A 52 17.42 9.74 4.30
N ARG A 53 17.11 10.61 3.33
CA ARG A 53 18.00 11.70 2.92
C ARG A 53 18.32 12.68 4.06
N LYS A 54 17.33 12.93 4.94
CA LYS A 54 17.49 13.79 6.13
C LYS A 54 18.09 13.07 7.34
N LYS A 55 18.41 11.78 7.22
CA LYS A 55 18.88 10.93 8.34
C LYS A 55 17.88 10.83 9.51
N ILE A 56 16.58 10.97 9.22
CA ILE A 56 15.49 10.87 10.21
C ILE A 56 14.93 9.43 10.25
N LEU A 57 14.95 8.72 9.11
CA LEU A 57 14.42 7.36 9.03
C LEU A 57 15.23 6.42 9.92
N LYS A 58 14.57 5.81 10.90
CA LYS A 58 15.18 4.80 11.78
C LYS A 58 14.80 3.41 11.29
N GLY A 59 15.82 2.57 11.03
CA GLY A 59 15.68 1.18 10.65
C GLY A 59 15.13 1.00 9.23
N GLY A 60 13.83 1.13 9.05
CA GLY A 60 13.14 0.91 7.79
C GLY A 60 11.69 1.36 7.83
N VAL A 61 10.87 0.73 7.00
CA VAL A 61 9.43 1.04 6.85
C VAL A 61 8.60 -0.22 7.09
N VAL A 62 7.48 -0.06 7.78
CA VAL A 62 6.45 -1.09 7.92
C VAL A 62 5.29 -0.76 6.98
N GLY A 63 4.99 -1.70 6.07
CA GLY A 63 3.72 -1.71 5.33
C GLY A 63 2.85 -2.87 5.77
N THR A 64 1.78 -3.13 5.02
CA THR A 64 0.92 -4.29 5.25
C THR A 64 1.05 -5.33 4.13
N LEU A 65 0.40 -6.47 4.30
CA LEU A 65 0.25 -7.46 3.23
C LEU A 65 -0.42 -6.86 1.97
N MET A 66 -1.16 -5.75 2.11
CA MET A 66 -1.81 -5.07 0.98
C MET A 66 -0.93 -4.05 0.26
N SER A 67 0.20 -3.61 0.86
CA SER A 67 1.11 -2.69 0.18
C SER A 67 1.60 -3.26 -1.15
N ASN A 68 1.61 -2.44 -2.19
CA ASN A 68 1.91 -2.85 -3.56
C ASN A 68 3.32 -3.42 -3.73
N TYR A 69 3.49 -4.40 -4.63
CA TYR A 69 4.79 -5.00 -4.91
C TYR A 69 5.79 -3.98 -5.48
N GLY A 70 5.31 -3.01 -6.25
CA GLY A 70 6.13 -1.90 -6.76
C GLY A 70 6.78 -1.07 -5.64
N LEU A 71 6.07 -0.88 -4.51
CA LEU A 71 6.63 -0.22 -3.32
C LEU A 71 7.82 -1.02 -2.74
N GLN A 72 7.67 -2.35 -2.63
CA GLN A 72 8.75 -3.23 -2.16
C GLN A 72 9.97 -3.14 -3.08
N LYS A 73 9.77 -3.19 -4.40
CA LYS A 73 10.86 -3.03 -5.38
C LYS A 73 11.54 -1.67 -5.26
N TYR A 74 10.74 -0.61 -5.11
CA TYR A 74 11.23 0.74 -4.92
C TYR A 74 12.13 0.85 -3.67
N PHE A 75 11.70 0.28 -2.55
CA PHE A 75 12.50 0.29 -1.33
C PHE A 75 13.77 -0.55 -1.45
N SER A 76 13.70 -1.71 -2.10
CA SER A 76 14.89 -2.54 -2.38
C SER A 76 15.92 -1.75 -3.21
N LYS A 77 15.49 -1.12 -4.31
CA LYS A 77 16.37 -0.29 -5.16
C LYS A 77 17.00 0.87 -4.39
N ASN A 78 16.25 1.47 -3.47
CA ASN A 78 16.72 2.60 -2.66
C ASN A 78 17.42 2.17 -1.36
N LYS A 79 17.70 0.88 -1.15
CA LYS A 79 18.33 0.34 0.06
C LYS A 79 17.60 0.80 1.35
N ILE A 80 16.27 0.74 1.33
CA ILE A 80 15.39 0.97 2.47
C ILE A 80 14.84 -0.39 2.92
N LYS A 81 15.04 -0.76 4.17
CA LYS A 81 14.47 -1.98 4.73
C LYS A 81 12.94 -1.87 4.75
N PHE A 82 12.27 -2.93 4.34
CA PHE A 82 10.81 -2.98 4.30
C PHE A 82 10.30 -4.29 4.88
N ILE A 83 9.36 -4.21 5.80
CA ILE A 83 8.67 -5.37 6.37
C ILE A 83 7.16 -5.21 6.21
N ARG A 84 6.46 -6.34 6.15
CA ARG A 84 5.00 -6.38 6.01
C ARG A 84 4.39 -6.93 7.30
N SER A 85 3.41 -6.20 7.83
CA SER A 85 2.53 -6.67 8.90
C SER A 85 1.24 -7.27 8.33
N GLN A 86 0.42 -7.84 9.19
CA GLN A 86 -0.99 -8.07 8.88
C GLN A 86 -1.69 -6.73 8.60
N VAL A 87 -2.85 -6.80 7.94
CA VAL A 87 -3.68 -5.61 7.64
C VAL A 87 -4.32 -5.11 8.93
N GLY A 88 -4.23 -3.82 9.17
CA GLY A 88 -4.75 -3.11 10.34
C GLY A 88 -3.66 -2.28 11.02
N ASP A 89 -4.06 -1.10 11.45
CA ASP A 89 -3.23 -0.08 12.12
C ASP A 89 -2.47 -0.63 13.33
N ARG A 90 -3.17 -1.42 14.16
CA ARG A 90 -2.60 -2.10 15.32
C ARG A 90 -1.39 -2.96 14.95
N TYR A 91 -1.51 -3.77 13.88
CA TYR A 91 -0.40 -4.64 13.45
C TYR A 91 0.78 -3.87 12.88
N VAL A 92 0.50 -2.76 12.19
CA VAL A 92 1.54 -1.84 11.73
C VAL A 92 2.30 -1.27 12.91
N LYS A 93 1.57 -0.75 13.91
CA LYS A 93 2.16 -0.17 15.13
C LYS A 93 3.00 -1.19 15.91
N GLU A 94 2.46 -2.39 16.17
CA GLU A 94 3.17 -3.47 16.83
C GLU A 94 4.47 -3.85 16.09
N ALA A 95 4.41 -3.98 14.76
CA ALA A 95 5.58 -4.28 13.95
C ALA A 95 6.62 -3.15 13.97
N MET A 96 6.18 -1.88 13.95
CA MET A 96 7.07 -0.72 14.10
C MET A 96 7.81 -0.75 15.44
N GLN A 97 7.11 -1.00 16.53
CA GLN A 97 7.68 -1.08 17.88
C GLN A 97 8.71 -2.21 17.97
N LYS A 98 8.33 -3.42 17.54
CA LYS A 98 9.20 -4.60 17.55
C LYS A 98 10.48 -4.41 16.73
N SER A 99 10.38 -3.76 15.58
CA SER A 99 11.51 -3.52 14.68
C SER A 99 12.27 -2.23 14.98
N LYS A 100 11.78 -1.41 15.91
CA LYS A 100 12.30 -0.05 16.22
C LYS A 100 12.31 0.85 14.98
N TYR A 101 11.30 0.71 14.10
CA TYR A 101 11.11 1.54 12.92
C TYR A 101 10.20 2.73 13.27
N ASN A 102 10.44 3.87 12.66
CA ASN A 102 9.68 5.08 12.94
C ASN A 102 8.78 5.56 11.81
N LEU A 103 8.61 4.74 10.76
CA LEU A 103 7.68 5.01 9.67
C LEU A 103 6.93 3.73 9.30
N GLY A 104 5.62 3.81 9.24
CA GLY A 104 4.77 2.71 8.79
C GLY A 104 3.42 3.21 8.32
N GLY A 105 2.66 2.33 7.69
CA GLY A 105 1.30 2.64 7.30
C GLY A 105 0.72 1.67 6.29
N GLU A 106 -0.44 2.04 5.78
CA GLU A 106 -1.26 1.26 4.88
C GLU A 106 -1.54 1.98 3.57
N GLN A 107 -1.80 1.25 2.52
CA GLN A 107 -2.23 1.78 1.23
C GLN A 107 -3.50 2.64 1.36
N SER A 108 -4.37 2.34 2.34
CA SER A 108 -5.59 3.11 2.65
C SER A 108 -5.35 4.55 3.09
N GLY A 109 -4.09 4.93 3.37
CA GLY A 109 -3.73 6.28 3.82
C GLY A 109 -3.57 6.43 5.33
N HIS A 110 -3.74 5.36 6.12
CA HIS A 110 -3.38 5.38 7.54
C HIS A 110 -1.86 5.29 7.67
N ILE A 111 -1.21 6.39 8.07
CA ILE A 111 0.26 6.52 8.10
C ILE A 111 0.71 6.98 9.48
N ILE A 112 1.64 6.25 10.07
CA ILE A 112 2.21 6.51 11.39
C ILE A 112 3.60 7.13 11.23
N LEU A 113 3.72 8.38 11.66
CA LEU A 113 4.99 9.11 11.73
C LEU A 113 5.56 9.00 13.14
N GLY A 114 6.17 7.86 13.48
CA GLY A 114 6.58 7.48 14.83
C GLY A 114 7.62 8.40 15.51
N LYS A 115 8.11 9.42 14.79
CA LYS A 115 8.86 10.52 15.38
C LYS A 115 7.96 11.52 16.10
N PHE A 116 6.69 11.64 15.69
CA PHE A 116 5.79 12.70 16.11
C PHE A 116 4.52 12.17 16.77
N ALA A 117 4.01 11.00 16.33
CA ALA A 117 2.78 10.41 16.81
C ALA A 117 2.90 8.89 16.96
N THR A 118 2.08 8.31 17.83
CA THR A 118 2.03 6.85 18.07
C THR A 118 0.92 6.14 17.31
N THR A 119 0.14 6.88 16.53
CA THR A 119 -0.97 6.41 15.70
C THR A 119 -0.98 7.15 14.36
N GLY A 120 -1.86 6.78 13.44
CA GLY A 120 -2.10 7.53 12.21
C GLY A 120 -2.59 8.94 12.51
N ASP A 121 -2.10 9.90 11.74
CA ASP A 121 -2.50 11.31 11.81
C ASP A 121 -2.40 11.90 10.40
N GLY A 122 -3.57 12.01 9.74
CA GLY A 122 -3.65 12.48 8.37
C GLY A 122 -3.25 13.94 8.22
N LEU A 123 -3.53 14.79 9.22
CA LEU A 123 -3.14 16.20 9.19
C LEU A 123 -1.63 16.37 9.32
N LEU A 124 -1.01 15.63 10.22
CA LEU A 124 0.44 15.62 10.37
C LEU A 124 1.15 15.14 9.09
N VAL A 125 0.60 14.10 8.44
CA VAL A 125 1.09 13.63 7.14
C VAL A 125 0.94 14.69 6.07
N ALA A 126 -0.20 15.41 6.03
CA ALA A 126 -0.42 16.53 5.10
C ALA A 126 0.65 17.61 5.27
N LEU A 127 0.95 18.00 6.51
CA LEU A 127 1.99 18.99 6.82
C LEU A 127 3.37 18.53 6.32
N GLU A 128 3.76 17.27 6.55
CA GLU A 128 5.03 16.71 6.05
C GLU A 128 5.10 16.72 4.50
N ILE A 129 3.96 16.49 3.82
CA ILE A 129 3.85 16.61 2.36
C ILE A 129 4.06 18.06 1.92
N LEU A 130 3.34 19.01 2.52
CA LEU A 130 3.46 20.43 2.21
C LEU A 130 4.89 20.94 2.43
N PHE A 131 5.54 20.54 3.52
CA PHE A 131 6.97 20.82 3.72
C PHE A 131 7.88 20.19 2.66
N SER A 132 7.43 19.14 1.98
CA SER A 132 8.18 18.53 0.86
C SER A 132 8.04 19.33 -0.43
N MET A 133 6.93 20.04 -0.60
CA MET A 133 6.64 20.88 -1.76
C MET A 133 7.31 22.27 -1.67
N ARG A 134 7.86 22.64 -0.52
CA ARG A 134 8.62 23.88 -0.37
C ARG A 134 9.69 24.01 -1.46
N LYS A 135 9.98 25.20 -1.89
CA LYS A 135 10.88 25.52 -3.01
C LYS A 135 10.28 25.25 -4.41
N GLY A 136 8.96 25.37 -4.53
CA GLY A 136 8.26 25.32 -5.81
C GLY A 136 8.07 23.94 -6.44
N LYS A 137 8.31 22.85 -5.70
CA LYS A 137 8.04 21.51 -6.21
C LYS A 137 6.55 21.25 -6.34
N LYS A 138 6.14 20.68 -7.46
CA LYS A 138 4.75 20.25 -7.70
C LYS A 138 4.44 18.96 -6.93
N ALA A 139 3.17 18.77 -6.57
CA ALA A 139 2.74 17.53 -5.93
C ALA A 139 3.02 16.32 -6.83
N SER A 140 2.72 16.38 -8.12
CA SER A 140 3.00 15.31 -9.07
C SER A 140 4.48 14.91 -9.10
N GLU A 141 5.41 15.85 -8.94
CA GLU A 141 6.85 15.58 -8.96
C GLU A 141 7.32 14.84 -7.69
N ILE A 142 6.80 15.23 -6.53
CA ILE A 142 7.22 14.58 -5.26
C ILE A 142 6.67 13.17 -5.10
N PHE A 143 5.56 12.84 -5.80
CA PHE A 143 4.95 11.51 -5.79
C PHE A 143 5.32 10.64 -7.00
N GLU A 144 6.16 11.13 -7.91
CA GLU A 144 6.74 10.34 -9.00
C GLU A 144 7.90 9.46 -8.48
N ASN A 145 7.58 8.55 -7.57
CA ASN A 145 8.55 7.71 -6.88
C ASN A 145 8.62 6.30 -7.47
N PHE A 146 7.50 5.63 -7.68
CA PHE A 146 7.43 4.32 -8.32
C PHE A 146 6.12 4.15 -9.11
N THR A 147 6.15 3.24 -10.08
CA THR A 147 4.95 2.79 -10.79
C THR A 147 4.36 1.60 -10.04
N PRO A 148 3.08 1.66 -9.62
CA PRO A 148 2.43 0.52 -9.01
C PRO A 148 2.44 -0.71 -9.93
N THR A 149 2.80 -1.86 -9.39
CA THR A 149 2.69 -3.13 -10.11
C THR A 149 1.21 -3.43 -10.37
N PRO A 150 0.82 -3.78 -11.61
CA PRO A 150 -0.54 -4.16 -11.92
C PRO A 150 -1.04 -5.26 -10.98
N GLN A 151 -2.31 -5.15 -10.56
CA GLN A 151 -2.92 -5.99 -9.55
C GLN A 151 -4.29 -6.47 -10.02
N LEU A 152 -4.60 -7.73 -9.73
CA LEU A 152 -5.94 -8.30 -9.83
C LEU A 152 -6.35 -8.86 -8.48
N LEU A 153 -7.51 -8.42 -7.98
CA LEU A 153 -8.13 -8.91 -6.74
C LEU A 153 -9.45 -9.61 -7.11
N GLU A 154 -9.61 -10.82 -6.64
CA GLU A 154 -10.84 -11.59 -6.80
C GLU A 154 -11.32 -12.14 -5.46
N ASN A 155 -12.61 -12.04 -5.20
CA ASN A 155 -13.28 -12.63 -4.05
C ASN A 155 -13.97 -13.91 -4.50
N VAL A 156 -13.65 -15.03 -3.86
CA VAL A 156 -14.25 -16.33 -4.13
C VAL A 156 -15.12 -16.72 -2.94
N GLU A 157 -16.42 -16.86 -3.17
CA GLU A 157 -17.36 -17.35 -2.15
C GLU A 157 -17.05 -18.81 -1.83
N VAL A 158 -17.02 -19.14 -0.55
CA VAL A 158 -16.71 -20.47 -0.04
C VAL A 158 -17.56 -20.80 1.17
N LYS A 159 -18.01 -22.07 1.27
CA LYS A 159 -18.72 -22.57 2.45
C LYS A 159 -17.78 -22.64 3.67
N ASP A 160 -16.53 -23.04 3.43
CA ASP A 160 -15.51 -23.13 4.47
C ASP A 160 -14.23 -22.42 4.04
N LYS A 161 -13.88 -21.35 4.76
CA LYS A 161 -12.64 -20.59 4.51
C LYS A 161 -11.37 -21.36 4.84
N SER A 162 -11.45 -22.53 5.51
CA SER A 162 -10.29 -23.37 5.81
C SER A 162 -9.70 -24.04 4.56
N ILE A 163 -10.44 -24.04 3.44
CA ILE A 163 -10.02 -24.57 2.14
C ILE A 163 -8.63 -24.06 1.69
N ILE A 164 -8.24 -22.85 2.10
CA ILE A 164 -6.91 -22.32 1.80
C ILE A 164 -5.77 -23.11 2.43
N ASN A 165 -6.06 -23.91 3.47
CA ASN A 165 -5.10 -24.75 4.13
C ASN A 165 -4.95 -26.13 3.47
N ASN A 166 -5.83 -26.46 2.52
CA ASN A 166 -5.80 -27.71 1.76
C ASN A 166 -4.52 -27.81 0.93
N LEU A 167 -4.01 -29.01 0.75
CA LEU A 167 -2.81 -29.28 -0.02
C LEU A 167 -2.93 -28.81 -1.47
N LYS A 168 -4.10 -28.99 -2.11
CA LYS A 168 -4.41 -28.53 -3.47
C LYS A 168 -4.21 -27.01 -3.59
N CYS A 169 -4.78 -26.24 -2.66
CA CYS A 169 -4.65 -24.77 -2.65
C CYS A 169 -3.21 -24.33 -2.38
N LYS A 170 -2.54 -24.93 -1.39
CA LYS A 170 -1.13 -24.61 -1.09
C LYS A 170 -0.21 -24.89 -2.27
N ASN A 171 -0.41 -26.00 -2.99
CA ASN A 171 0.36 -26.33 -4.20
C ASN A 171 0.08 -25.34 -5.33
N ALA A 172 -1.17 -24.95 -5.55
CA ALA A 172 -1.53 -23.93 -6.52
C ALA A 172 -0.85 -22.59 -6.24
N ILE A 173 -0.87 -22.14 -4.98
CA ILE A 173 -0.18 -20.90 -4.53
C ILE A 173 1.34 -21.02 -4.76
N LYS A 174 1.95 -22.16 -4.43
CA LYS A 174 3.38 -22.40 -4.67
C LYS A 174 3.73 -22.35 -6.16
N THR A 175 2.92 -22.99 -6.99
CA THR A 175 3.07 -22.97 -8.47
C THR A 175 3.02 -21.54 -8.99
N VAL A 176 2.01 -20.77 -8.59
CA VAL A 176 1.88 -19.37 -9.02
C VAL A 176 3.06 -18.53 -8.54
N ASN A 177 3.48 -18.65 -7.29
CA ASN A 177 4.63 -17.90 -6.78
C ASN A 177 5.92 -18.21 -7.55
N ASN A 178 6.09 -19.46 -8.04
CA ASN A 178 7.23 -19.80 -8.89
C ASN A 178 7.11 -19.15 -10.29
N LEU A 179 5.89 -19.12 -10.88
CA LEU A 179 5.65 -18.50 -12.18
C LEU A 179 5.94 -17.01 -12.22
N ILE A 180 5.62 -16.29 -11.13
CA ILE A 180 5.79 -14.82 -11.02
C ILE A 180 6.99 -14.43 -10.15
N LYS A 181 7.88 -15.36 -9.84
CA LYS A 181 9.06 -15.12 -9.00
C LYS A 181 9.90 -13.95 -9.53
N GLY A 182 10.16 -12.97 -8.67
CA GLY A 182 10.91 -11.76 -9.00
C GLY A 182 10.15 -10.71 -9.83
N LYS A 183 8.98 -11.04 -10.38
CA LYS A 183 8.14 -10.14 -11.21
C LYS A 183 6.78 -9.82 -10.60
N GLY A 184 6.45 -10.47 -9.49
CA GLY A 184 5.16 -10.30 -8.83
C GLY A 184 5.05 -11.09 -7.54
N ARG A 185 3.82 -11.16 -7.02
CA ARG A 185 3.49 -11.99 -5.85
C ARG A 185 2.01 -12.39 -5.84
N MET A 186 1.71 -13.46 -5.14
CA MET A 186 0.36 -13.93 -4.86
C MET A 186 0.08 -13.79 -3.36
N LEU A 187 -1.11 -13.28 -3.03
CA LEU A 187 -1.64 -13.26 -1.67
C LEU A 187 -3.02 -13.90 -1.65
N VAL A 188 -3.20 -14.93 -0.83
CA VAL A 188 -4.49 -15.58 -0.61
C VAL A 188 -4.81 -15.51 0.87
N ARG A 189 -5.99 -14.96 1.20
CA ARG A 189 -6.39 -14.78 2.60
C ARG A 189 -7.89 -14.94 2.80
N LYS A 190 -8.26 -15.34 4.00
CA LYS A 190 -9.67 -15.34 4.46
C LYS A 190 -10.16 -13.90 4.62
N SER A 191 -11.41 -13.62 4.23
CA SER A 191 -12.08 -12.40 4.70
C SER A 191 -12.44 -12.54 6.18
N GLY A 192 -12.27 -11.46 6.94
CA GLY A 192 -12.66 -11.42 8.36
C GLY A 192 -14.18 -11.39 8.56
N THR A 193 -14.89 -10.70 7.67
CA THR A 193 -16.31 -10.37 7.81
C THR A 193 -17.24 -11.12 6.85
N GLU A 194 -16.73 -11.59 5.72
CA GLU A 194 -17.51 -12.20 4.65
C GLU A 194 -17.14 -13.68 4.45
N PRO A 195 -18.05 -14.51 3.91
CA PRO A 195 -17.78 -15.92 3.61
C PRO A 195 -16.98 -16.09 2.30
N VAL A 196 -15.88 -15.31 2.15
CA VAL A 196 -15.06 -15.32 0.94
C VAL A 196 -13.58 -15.54 1.26
N VAL A 197 -12.89 -16.14 0.29
CA VAL A 197 -11.43 -16.13 0.19
C VAL A 197 -11.04 -15.04 -0.81
N ARG A 198 -10.13 -14.18 -0.42
CA ARG A 198 -9.59 -13.11 -1.26
C ARG A 198 -8.29 -13.56 -1.90
N ILE A 199 -8.26 -13.54 -3.23
CA ILE A 199 -7.11 -13.88 -4.04
C ILE A 199 -6.60 -12.59 -4.66
N MET A 200 -5.36 -12.21 -4.38
CA MET A 200 -4.72 -11.05 -4.97
C MET A 200 -3.44 -11.49 -5.68
N CYS A 201 -3.34 -11.16 -6.95
CA CYS A 201 -2.13 -11.34 -7.75
C CYS A 201 -1.59 -9.96 -8.17
N GLU A 202 -0.31 -9.75 -8.00
CA GLU A 202 0.41 -8.63 -8.57
C GLU A 202 1.47 -9.16 -9.53
N SER A 203 1.56 -8.60 -10.73
CA SER A 203 2.58 -8.99 -11.72
C SER A 203 2.91 -7.82 -12.65
N GLU A 204 4.19 -7.69 -13.00
CA GLU A 204 4.64 -6.77 -14.05
C GLU A 204 4.09 -7.16 -15.42
N ASP A 205 3.89 -8.44 -15.65
CA ASP A 205 3.21 -8.98 -16.83
C ASP A 205 1.70 -9.08 -16.54
N LYS A 206 0.92 -8.17 -17.13
CA LYS A 206 -0.53 -8.14 -16.99
C LYS A 206 -1.21 -9.42 -17.47
N THR A 207 -0.64 -10.12 -18.45
CA THR A 207 -1.22 -11.36 -19.00
C THR A 207 -1.21 -12.49 -17.97
N MET A 208 -0.27 -12.43 -17.03
CA MET A 208 -0.14 -13.42 -15.95
C MET A 208 -1.19 -13.25 -14.86
N LEU A 209 -1.78 -12.06 -14.68
CA LEU A 209 -2.72 -11.80 -13.58
C LEU A 209 -3.89 -12.77 -13.57
N SER A 210 -4.66 -12.79 -14.66
CA SER A 210 -5.84 -13.67 -14.78
C SER A 210 -5.46 -15.15 -14.76
N LYS A 211 -4.34 -15.53 -15.42
CA LYS A 211 -3.84 -16.90 -15.39
C LYS A 211 -3.53 -17.36 -13.97
N CYS A 212 -2.80 -16.56 -13.20
CA CYS A 212 -2.39 -16.88 -11.84
C CYS A 212 -3.59 -16.94 -10.88
N VAL A 213 -4.51 -15.97 -10.97
CA VAL A 213 -5.73 -15.96 -10.17
C VAL A 213 -6.59 -17.19 -10.47
N ASN A 214 -6.77 -17.54 -11.74
CA ASN A 214 -7.55 -18.71 -12.16
C ASN A 214 -6.95 -20.04 -11.68
N ILE A 215 -5.62 -20.20 -11.65
CA ILE A 215 -4.96 -21.41 -11.09
C ILE A 215 -5.35 -21.57 -9.63
N VAL A 216 -5.28 -20.51 -8.83
CA VAL A 216 -5.62 -20.57 -7.41
C VAL A 216 -7.12 -20.74 -7.22
N LYS A 217 -7.95 -20.01 -7.96
CA LYS A 217 -9.41 -20.11 -7.89
C LYS A 217 -9.90 -21.54 -8.13
N LYS A 218 -9.42 -22.22 -9.18
CA LYS A 218 -9.74 -23.63 -9.48
C LYS A 218 -9.28 -24.62 -8.38
N SER A 219 -8.42 -24.22 -7.48
CA SER A 219 -8.00 -25.05 -6.35
C SER A 219 -8.89 -24.87 -5.11
N ILE A 220 -9.72 -23.82 -5.11
CA ILE A 220 -10.63 -23.44 -4.03
C ILE A 220 -12.07 -23.90 -4.34
N ILE A 221 -12.45 -23.87 -5.62
CA ILE A 221 -13.74 -24.39 -6.13
C ILE A 221 -13.57 -25.86 -6.48
#